data_795c8b0690c871c7fda8200b31e63e4e
#
_entry.id   795c8b0690c871c7fda8200b31e63e4e
#
_cell.length_a   1.000
_cell.length_b   1.000
_cell.length_c   1.000
_cell.angle_alpha   90.00
_cell.angle_beta   90.00
_cell.angle_gamma   90.00
#
_symmetry.space_group_name_H-M   'P 1'
#
loop_
_entity.id
_entity.type
_entity.pdbx_description
1 polymer ?
#
loop_
_entity_poly.entity_id
_entity_poly.type
_entity_poly.pdbx_seq_one_letter_code
_entity_poly.pdbx_strand_id
1 'polypeptide(L)'
;MLKFLIKSVKWTAIRLFFLVAMLALLIWSITFHPPALQAEAVVNQAAVATLKSGQQVKILSWNVQYMSGKNYEFWYDSINGDGPDIRAKRTDIEQTFKQVAQLIIEQDPDVILLQELHDNAKRTDYEDQLKRLLTLLPVEYNNYSEAFYWQASFVPLPQIMGSVGMKLGVISKYKLGDALRHQLPSIKTDIVTDQFNFRRAIQEVSLPVTGGNKLTLMNTHFDAFAQGSDTMQQQVDYLQRLLHGKNENAEAWVIAGDFNLLPPGQYENLGAKARASYQPESELTRIYDEFNVIPSITQTNGPDASSWFTHFPNGRDFAAPDRTIDYFVYSDHIQVANSQVIQQNTWHISDHLPMIATITLP
;
A
#
# COMPACT_ATOMS: atom_id res chain seq x y z
N MET A 1 14.05 55.55 27.29
CA MET A 1 13.88 54.99 25.91
C MET A 1 14.43 53.58 25.77
N LEU A 2 15.70 53.29 26.06
CA LEU A 2 16.32 51.98 25.92
C LEU A 2 15.63 50.87 26.70
N LYS A 3 15.30 51.07 28.00
CA LYS A 3 14.58 50.05 28.81
C LYS A 3 13.17 49.75 28.30
N PHE A 4 12.49 50.69 27.69
CA PHE A 4 11.17 50.46 27.08
C PHE A 4 11.30 49.64 25.79
N LEU A 5 12.30 49.96 24.96
CA LEU A 5 12.60 49.18 23.74
C LEU A 5 12.93 47.71 24.07
N ILE A 6 13.81 47.49 25.08
CA ILE A 6 14.18 46.12 25.51
C ILE A 6 12.95 45.35 26.01
N LYS A 7 12.06 45.99 26.78
CA LYS A 7 10.82 45.39 27.28
C LYS A 7 9.87 45.03 26.12
N SER A 8 9.71 45.96 25.16
CA SER A 8 8.90 45.71 23.95
C SER A 8 9.42 44.53 23.13
N VAL A 9 10.72 44.51 22.83
CA VAL A 9 11.37 43.39 22.10
C VAL A 9 11.19 42.06 22.82
N LYS A 10 11.36 42.04 24.16
CA LYS A 10 11.14 40.82 24.96
C LYS A 10 9.70 40.32 24.87
N TRP A 11 8.70 41.19 24.97
CA TRP A 11 7.30 40.80 24.86
C TRP A 11 6.92 40.35 23.44
N THR A 12 7.49 40.95 22.40
CA THR A 12 7.32 40.56 21.02
C THR A 12 7.92 39.14 20.79
N ALA A 13 9.14 38.92 21.30
CA ALA A 13 9.79 37.59 21.21
C ALA A 13 8.98 36.50 21.94
N ILE A 14 8.44 36.80 23.13
CA ILE A 14 7.59 35.88 23.88
C ILE A 14 6.30 35.56 23.11
N ARG A 15 5.64 36.56 22.54
CA ARG A 15 4.42 36.36 21.74
C ARG A 15 4.70 35.51 20.50
N LEU A 16 5.81 35.79 19.80
CA LEU A 16 6.22 35.05 18.64
C LEU A 16 6.51 33.58 19.00
N PHE A 17 7.20 33.32 20.11
CA PHE A 17 7.46 31.99 20.62
C PHE A 17 6.15 31.23 20.88
N PHE A 18 5.17 31.81 21.56
CA PHE A 18 3.89 31.19 21.82
C PHE A 18 3.09 30.95 20.54
N LEU A 19 3.15 31.86 19.57
CA LEU A 19 2.50 31.68 18.26
C LEU A 19 3.10 30.48 17.50
N VAL A 20 4.43 30.41 17.44
CA VAL A 20 5.14 29.30 16.79
C VAL A 20 4.86 27.97 17.51
N ALA A 21 4.89 27.95 18.84
CA ALA A 21 4.59 26.75 19.63
C ALA A 21 3.12 26.30 19.43
N MET A 22 2.19 27.23 19.38
CA MET A 22 0.78 26.94 19.10
C MET A 22 0.58 26.37 17.68
N LEU A 23 1.26 26.96 16.68
CA LEU A 23 1.21 26.47 15.30
C LEU A 23 1.82 25.07 15.18
N ALA A 24 2.95 24.83 15.83
CA ALA A 24 3.58 23.50 15.86
C ALA A 24 2.65 22.46 16.52
N LEU A 25 2.03 22.81 17.64
CA LEU A 25 1.06 21.93 18.31
C LEU A 25 -0.17 21.68 17.45
N LEU A 26 -0.67 22.69 16.74
CA LEU A 26 -1.78 22.55 15.80
C LEU A 26 -1.41 21.58 14.68
N ILE A 27 -0.27 21.79 14.01
CA ILE A 27 0.21 20.90 12.94
C ILE A 27 0.32 19.47 13.47
N TRP A 28 0.97 19.29 14.62
CA TRP A 28 1.12 17.98 15.23
C TRP A 28 -0.23 17.32 15.54
N SER A 29 -1.22 18.07 16.01
CA SER A 29 -2.53 17.54 16.38
C SER A 29 -3.40 17.11 15.19
N ILE A 30 -3.15 17.62 13.99
CA ILE A 30 -3.92 17.33 12.77
C ILE A 30 -3.22 16.32 11.85
N THR A 31 -2.01 15.89 12.19
CA THR A 31 -1.19 14.97 11.38
C THR A 31 -1.02 13.62 12.08
N PHE A 32 -0.56 12.61 11.35
CA PHE A 32 -0.51 11.22 11.78
C PHE A 32 0.88 10.84 12.31
N HIS A 33 0.94 10.37 13.57
CA HIS A 33 2.18 10.01 14.27
C HIS A 33 2.10 8.58 14.84
N PRO A 34 2.07 7.54 13.99
CA PRO A 34 1.99 6.18 14.47
C PRO A 34 3.30 5.74 15.13
N PRO A 35 3.24 4.86 16.16
CA PRO A 35 4.43 4.22 16.70
C PRO A 35 5.08 3.27 15.68
N ALA A 36 6.31 2.85 15.95
CA ALA A 36 7.04 1.91 15.10
C ALA A 36 6.31 0.57 14.91
N LEU A 37 5.59 0.12 15.93
CA LEU A 37 4.72 -1.05 15.90
C LEU A 37 3.40 -0.70 16.59
N GLN A 38 2.28 -0.94 15.92
CA GLN A 38 0.94 -0.61 16.39
C GLN A 38 0.01 -1.81 16.21
N ALA A 39 -0.77 -2.13 17.26
CA ALA A 39 -1.87 -3.07 17.11
C ALA A 39 -3.02 -2.43 16.34
N GLU A 40 -3.58 -3.15 15.38
CA GLU A 40 -4.71 -2.70 14.57
C GLU A 40 -5.99 -3.45 14.94
N ALA A 41 -7.11 -2.81 14.70
CA ALA A 41 -8.41 -3.42 14.96
C ALA A 41 -8.70 -4.54 13.96
N VAL A 42 -9.30 -5.61 14.46
CA VAL A 42 -9.79 -6.72 13.66
C VAL A 42 -11.30 -6.84 13.84
N VAL A 43 -12.02 -6.90 12.74
CA VAL A 43 -13.47 -7.17 12.74
C VAL A 43 -13.69 -8.57 12.20
N ASN A 44 -14.39 -9.39 12.97
CA ASN A 44 -14.81 -10.73 12.56
C ASN A 44 -16.31 -10.88 12.80
N GLN A 45 -16.98 -11.66 11.93
CA GLN A 45 -18.33 -12.12 12.16
C GLN A 45 -18.39 -13.11 13.33
N ALA A 46 -19.56 -13.27 13.94
CA ALA A 46 -19.74 -14.12 15.13
C ALA A 46 -19.43 -15.61 14.86
N ALA A 47 -19.67 -16.10 13.65
CA ALA A 47 -19.49 -17.50 13.27
C ALA A 47 -18.66 -17.60 11.98
N VAL A 48 -17.38 -17.31 12.08
CA VAL A 48 -16.44 -17.40 10.94
C VAL A 48 -15.53 -18.62 11.09
N ALA A 49 -15.30 -19.32 9.96
CA ALA A 49 -14.43 -20.49 9.92
C ALA A 49 -12.96 -20.14 10.11
N THR A 50 -12.19 -21.05 10.69
CA THR A 50 -10.71 -21.02 10.69
C THR A 50 -10.16 -21.83 9.54
N LEU A 51 -8.93 -21.53 9.12
CA LEU A 51 -8.20 -22.31 8.13
C LEU A 51 -7.86 -23.72 8.67
N LYS A 52 -7.54 -24.64 7.77
CA LYS A 52 -7.11 -26.02 8.10
C LYS A 52 -5.72 -26.27 7.51
N SER A 53 -4.92 -27.11 8.16
CA SER A 53 -3.68 -27.64 7.59
C SER A 53 -3.96 -28.36 6.26
N GLY A 54 -3.07 -28.20 5.30
CA GLY A 54 -3.23 -28.74 3.93
C GLY A 54 -4.27 -28.02 3.07
N GLN A 55 -4.96 -27.00 3.59
CA GLN A 55 -5.95 -26.24 2.84
C GLN A 55 -5.29 -25.35 1.80
N GLN A 56 -5.89 -25.28 0.60
CA GLN A 56 -5.57 -24.26 -0.36
C GLN A 56 -6.24 -22.94 0.01
N VAL A 57 -5.49 -21.85 -0.11
CA VAL A 57 -5.96 -20.49 0.14
C VAL A 57 -5.64 -19.62 -1.07
N LYS A 58 -6.65 -19.05 -1.68
CA LYS A 58 -6.53 -18.14 -2.82
C LYS A 58 -6.44 -16.70 -2.32
N ILE A 59 -5.33 -16.04 -2.58
CA ILE A 59 -5.06 -14.67 -2.15
C ILE A 59 -5.05 -13.76 -3.36
N LEU A 60 -5.80 -12.67 -3.31
CA LEU A 60 -5.77 -11.58 -4.28
C LEU A 60 -5.07 -10.37 -3.67
N SER A 61 -4.11 -9.77 -4.38
CA SER A 61 -3.48 -8.51 -4.04
C SER A 61 -3.73 -7.49 -5.14
N TRP A 62 -4.16 -6.28 -4.77
CA TRP A 62 -4.47 -5.24 -5.74
C TRP A 62 -4.38 -3.82 -5.17
N ASN A 63 -3.56 -2.98 -5.78
CA ASN A 63 -3.64 -1.54 -5.62
C ASN A 63 -4.82 -1.02 -6.46
N VAL A 64 -5.83 -0.45 -5.80
CA VAL A 64 -7.10 -0.04 -6.43
C VAL A 64 -7.17 1.45 -6.75
N GLN A 65 -6.05 2.16 -6.65
CA GLN A 65 -5.93 3.58 -7.02
C GLN A 65 -7.11 4.40 -6.45
N TYR A 66 -7.34 4.27 -5.14
CA TYR A 66 -8.46 4.92 -4.39
C TYR A 66 -9.79 4.91 -5.15
N MET A 67 -10.07 3.87 -5.92
CA MET A 67 -11.28 3.68 -6.73
C MET A 67 -11.51 4.79 -7.77
N SER A 68 -10.48 5.52 -8.19
CA SER A 68 -10.62 6.63 -9.14
C SER A 68 -10.83 6.19 -10.59
N GLY A 69 -10.42 4.97 -10.92
CA GLY A 69 -10.36 4.48 -12.30
C GLY A 69 -9.07 4.90 -13.01
N LYS A 70 -8.76 4.21 -14.11
CA LYS A 70 -7.50 4.30 -14.87
C LYS A 70 -7.17 5.69 -15.43
N ASN A 71 -8.13 6.58 -15.62
CA ASN A 71 -7.92 7.80 -16.39
C ASN A 71 -7.54 9.04 -15.56
N TYR A 72 -7.21 8.84 -14.28
CA TYR A 72 -6.84 9.92 -13.38
C TYR A 72 -5.36 9.85 -13.04
N GLU A 73 -4.69 11.00 -13.17
CA GLU A 73 -3.30 11.20 -12.80
C GLU A 73 -3.24 12.39 -11.84
N PHE A 74 -3.26 12.09 -10.55
CA PHE A 74 -3.18 13.13 -9.53
C PHE A 74 -1.79 13.74 -9.49
N TRP A 75 -1.71 14.96 -8.99
CA TRP A 75 -0.46 15.73 -8.93
C TRP A 75 0.70 14.95 -8.26
N TYR A 76 0.44 14.11 -7.30
CA TYR A 76 1.48 13.32 -6.59
C TYR A 76 1.74 11.94 -7.21
N ASP A 77 0.95 11.51 -8.18
CA ASP A 77 1.20 10.25 -8.89
C ASP A 77 2.28 10.41 -9.97
N SER A 78 2.64 11.66 -10.28
CA SER A 78 3.73 12.00 -11.20
C SER A 78 5.01 12.32 -10.44
N ILE A 79 6.17 11.85 -10.95
CA ILE A 79 7.50 12.11 -10.37
C ILE A 79 7.79 13.61 -10.18
N ASN A 80 7.21 14.47 -11.02
CA ASN A 80 7.40 15.93 -10.96
C ASN A 80 6.33 16.63 -10.13
N GLY A 81 5.33 15.90 -9.61
CA GLY A 81 4.19 16.50 -8.92
C GLY A 81 3.32 17.38 -9.82
N ASP A 82 3.21 17.06 -11.11
CA ASP A 82 2.54 17.84 -12.15
C ASP A 82 1.33 17.12 -12.76
N GLY A 83 0.84 16.06 -12.15
CA GLY A 83 -0.39 15.39 -12.56
C GLY A 83 -1.55 16.38 -12.63
N PRO A 84 -2.35 16.36 -13.72
CA PRO A 84 -3.35 17.40 -14.02
C PRO A 84 -4.60 17.32 -13.14
N ASP A 85 -4.83 16.19 -12.46
CA ASP A 85 -6.09 15.93 -11.81
C ASP A 85 -6.03 16.21 -10.30
N ILE A 86 -7.07 16.87 -9.79
CA ILE A 86 -7.23 17.14 -8.36
C ILE A 86 -8.22 16.18 -7.72
N ARG A 87 -9.23 15.72 -8.51
CA ARG A 87 -10.32 14.90 -8.01
C ARG A 87 -10.87 14.00 -9.11
N ALA A 88 -11.14 12.74 -8.76
CA ALA A 88 -11.88 11.83 -9.62
C ALA A 88 -13.37 12.24 -9.72
N LYS A 89 -14.01 11.95 -10.86
CA LYS A 89 -15.44 12.14 -10.99
C LYS A 89 -16.19 11.09 -10.18
N ARG A 90 -17.27 11.51 -9.53
CA ARG A 90 -18.09 10.58 -8.74
C ARG A 90 -18.62 9.41 -9.56
N THR A 91 -19.00 9.63 -10.81
CA THR A 91 -19.45 8.58 -11.72
C THR A 91 -18.39 7.51 -11.97
N ASP A 92 -17.12 7.91 -12.06
CA ASP A 92 -16.01 7.01 -12.33
C ASP A 92 -15.69 6.21 -11.06
N ILE A 93 -15.70 6.85 -9.88
CA ILE A 93 -15.59 6.17 -8.59
C ILE A 93 -16.71 5.11 -8.43
N GLU A 94 -17.97 5.47 -8.71
CA GLU A 94 -19.11 4.55 -8.66
C GLU A 94 -18.94 3.33 -9.58
N GLN A 95 -18.44 3.58 -10.80
CA GLN A 95 -18.21 2.52 -11.77
C GLN A 95 -17.05 1.62 -11.31
N THR A 96 -15.94 2.21 -10.85
CA THR A 96 -14.77 1.47 -10.40
C THR A 96 -15.11 0.57 -9.21
N PHE A 97 -15.87 1.04 -8.23
CA PHE A 97 -16.36 0.20 -7.14
C PHE A 97 -17.10 -1.05 -7.62
N LYS A 98 -17.99 -0.88 -8.60
CA LYS A 98 -18.74 -2.03 -9.18
C LYS A 98 -17.81 -3.00 -9.89
N GLN A 99 -16.85 -2.50 -10.63
CA GLN A 99 -15.90 -3.33 -11.39
C GLN A 99 -14.94 -4.07 -10.45
N VAL A 100 -14.42 -3.41 -9.40
CA VAL A 100 -13.60 -4.04 -8.37
C VAL A 100 -14.38 -5.12 -7.64
N ALA A 101 -15.59 -4.82 -7.18
CA ALA A 101 -16.46 -5.80 -6.50
C ALA A 101 -16.80 -6.98 -7.41
N GLN A 102 -17.14 -6.74 -8.66
CA GLN A 102 -17.44 -7.78 -9.64
C GLN A 102 -16.24 -8.70 -9.86
N LEU A 103 -15.04 -8.15 -10.06
CA LEU A 103 -13.83 -8.94 -10.24
C LEU A 103 -13.54 -9.79 -9.00
N ILE A 104 -13.68 -9.24 -7.80
CA ILE A 104 -13.50 -10.00 -6.55
C ILE A 104 -14.50 -11.16 -6.49
N ILE A 105 -15.78 -10.93 -6.81
CA ILE A 105 -16.81 -11.98 -6.82
C ILE A 105 -16.49 -13.05 -7.88
N GLU A 106 -16.09 -12.66 -9.08
CA GLU A 106 -15.73 -13.58 -10.17
C GLU A 106 -14.50 -14.42 -9.84
N GLN A 107 -13.50 -13.82 -9.22
CA GLN A 107 -12.28 -14.51 -8.82
C GLN A 107 -12.46 -15.34 -7.55
N ASP A 108 -13.43 -15.02 -6.72
CA ASP A 108 -13.76 -15.72 -5.49
C ASP A 108 -12.54 -16.03 -4.58
N PRO A 109 -11.68 -15.03 -4.25
CA PRO A 109 -10.52 -15.25 -3.38
C PRO A 109 -10.95 -15.54 -1.94
N ASP A 110 -10.10 -16.25 -1.20
CA ASP A 110 -10.28 -16.48 0.23
C ASP A 110 -9.84 -15.28 1.06
N VAL A 111 -8.80 -14.59 0.59
CA VAL A 111 -8.25 -13.38 1.21
C VAL A 111 -7.93 -12.33 0.15
N ILE A 112 -8.15 -11.07 0.50
CA ILE A 112 -7.94 -9.92 -0.37
C ILE A 112 -7.04 -8.93 0.37
N LEU A 113 -5.95 -8.51 -0.28
CA LEU A 113 -5.00 -7.51 0.17
C LEU A 113 -5.12 -6.29 -0.74
N LEU A 114 -5.63 -5.18 -0.22
CA LEU A 114 -5.87 -3.96 -1.01
C LEU A 114 -4.93 -2.85 -0.56
N GLN A 115 -4.41 -2.10 -1.52
CA GLN A 115 -3.64 -0.90 -1.30
C GLN A 115 -4.41 0.32 -1.85
N GLU A 116 -4.06 1.50 -1.37
CA GLU A 116 -4.65 2.78 -1.75
C GLU A 116 -6.18 2.90 -1.51
N LEU A 117 -6.67 2.36 -0.42
CA LEU A 117 -8.04 2.64 -0.01
C LEU A 117 -8.11 4.00 0.70
N HIS A 118 -8.95 4.90 0.22
CA HIS A 118 -9.22 6.16 0.91
C HIS A 118 -10.22 6.00 2.04
N ASP A 119 -10.02 6.79 3.10
CA ASP A 119 -10.96 6.99 4.19
C ASP A 119 -10.87 8.46 4.66
N ASN A 120 -12.00 9.14 4.68
CA ASN A 120 -12.09 10.57 5.03
C ASN A 120 -11.20 11.48 4.19
N ALA A 121 -10.88 11.11 2.94
CA ALA A 121 -10.12 11.94 2.02
C ALA A 121 -11.04 12.86 1.22
N LYS A 122 -10.76 14.18 1.22
CA LYS A 122 -11.56 15.18 0.50
C LYS A 122 -11.74 14.86 -0.98
N ARG A 123 -10.70 14.34 -1.66
CA ARG A 123 -10.73 14.06 -3.09
C ARG A 123 -11.65 12.92 -3.50
N THR A 124 -12.04 12.07 -2.55
CA THR A 124 -12.98 10.96 -2.72
C THR A 124 -14.22 11.11 -1.84
N ASP A 125 -14.68 12.34 -1.64
CA ASP A 125 -15.92 12.69 -0.96
C ASP A 125 -16.01 12.22 0.50
N TYR A 126 -14.86 12.07 1.18
CA TYR A 126 -14.75 11.64 2.59
C TYR A 126 -15.28 10.21 2.84
N GLU A 127 -15.44 9.40 1.79
CA GLU A 127 -15.92 8.02 1.92
C GLU A 127 -14.88 7.12 2.63
N ASP A 128 -15.37 6.18 3.43
CA ASP A 128 -14.63 4.99 3.82
C ASP A 128 -14.78 3.92 2.72
N GLN A 129 -13.77 3.84 1.85
CA GLN A 129 -13.83 2.98 0.67
C GLN A 129 -13.81 1.50 1.00
N LEU A 130 -13.13 1.09 2.09
CA LEU A 130 -13.17 -0.30 2.53
C LEU A 130 -14.58 -0.70 2.95
N LYS A 131 -15.21 0.07 3.83
CA LYS A 131 -16.58 -0.23 4.29
C LYS A 131 -17.58 -0.21 3.15
N ARG A 132 -17.45 0.73 2.23
CA ARG A 132 -18.31 0.76 1.04
C ARG A 132 -18.10 -0.47 0.16
N LEU A 133 -16.87 -0.90 -0.09
CA LEU A 133 -16.58 -2.11 -0.87
C LEU A 133 -17.23 -3.34 -0.21
N LEU A 134 -17.12 -3.49 1.11
CA LEU A 134 -17.74 -4.59 1.86
C LEU A 134 -19.27 -4.65 1.67
N THR A 135 -19.95 -3.53 1.45
CA THR A 135 -21.40 -3.54 1.15
C THR A 135 -21.76 -4.11 -0.23
N LEU A 136 -20.78 -4.19 -1.14
CA LEU A 136 -20.95 -4.74 -2.48
C LEU A 136 -20.50 -6.19 -2.59
N LEU A 137 -19.81 -6.70 -1.58
CA LEU A 137 -19.30 -8.08 -1.55
C LEU A 137 -20.26 -9.01 -0.79
N PRO A 138 -20.22 -10.33 -1.07
CA PRO A 138 -20.90 -11.33 -0.26
C PRO A 138 -20.53 -11.21 1.24
N VAL A 139 -21.48 -11.58 2.10
CA VAL A 139 -21.37 -11.42 3.55
C VAL A 139 -20.17 -12.14 4.17
N GLU A 140 -19.70 -13.21 3.57
CA GLU A 140 -18.53 -13.97 4.00
C GLU A 140 -17.23 -13.14 4.01
N TYR A 141 -17.16 -12.05 3.27
CA TYR A 141 -16.05 -11.11 3.25
C TYR A 141 -16.09 -10.06 4.37
N ASN A 142 -17.06 -10.10 5.28
CA ASN A 142 -17.17 -9.13 6.38
C ASN A 142 -16.20 -9.39 7.56
N ASN A 143 -15.07 -10.05 7.30
CA ASN A 143 -13.96 -10.15 8.25
C ASN A 143 -12.81 -9.32 7.67
N TYR A 144 -12.37 -8.29 8.39
CA TYR A 144 -11.38 -7.35 7.86
C TYR A 144 -10.52 -6.71 8.96
N SER A 145 -9.38 -6.20 8.52
CA SER A 145 -8.52 -5.30 9.27
C SER A 145 -8.01 -4.21 8.33
N GLU A 146 -7.68 -3.05 8.87
CA GLU A 146 -7.18 -1.90 8.11
C GLU A 146 -6.00 -1.26 8.82
N ALA A 147 -5.07 -0.66 8.06
CA ALA A 147 -3.94 0.07 8.61
C ALA A 147 -3.68 1.34 7.78
N PHE A 148 -3.78 2.50 8.43
CA PHE A 148 -3.48 3.78 7.78
C PHE A 148 -1.98 3.92 7.55
N TYR A 149 -1.62 4.49 6.40
CA TYR A 149 -0.25 4.91 6.09
C TYR A 149 -0.16 6.36 5.61
N TRP A 150 -1.27 7.06 5.49
CA TRP A 150 -1.34 8.50 5.31
C TRP A 150 -2.62 9.03 5.92
N GLN A 151 -2.50 9.99 6.83
CA GLN A 151 -3.66 10.58 7.48
C GLN A 151 -3.35 11.99 7.96
N ALA A 152 -4.21 12.95 7.64
CA ALA A 152 -4.21 14.27 8.23
C ALA A 152 -5.63 14.85 8.15
N SER A 153 -6.06 15.54 9.21
CA SER A 153 -7.38 16.20 9.22
C SER A 153 -7.44 17.39 8.28
N PHE A 154 -6.27 18.00 7.97
CA PHE A 154 -6.17 19.08 7.00
C PHE A 154 -4.74 19.18 6.46
N VAL A 155 -4.60 19.21 5.14
CA VAL A 155 -3.33 19.45 4.43
C VAL A 155 -3.43 20.78 3.71
N PRO A 156 -2.59 21.77 4.04
CA PRO A 156 -2.66 23.13 3.48
C PRO A 156 -1.93 23.28 2.14
N LEU A 157 -2.06 22.29 1.26
CA LEU A 157 -1.56 22.35 -0.10
C LEU A 157 -2.69 22.71 -1.06
N PRO A 158 -2.48 23.62 -2.03
CA PRO A 158 -3.54 24.07 -2.94
C PRO A 158 -4.29 22.93 -3.64
N GLN A 159 -3.58 21.86 -3.97
CA GLN A 159 -4.14 20.68 -4.64
C GLN A 159 -4.98 19.80 -3.69
N ILE A 160 -4.87 19.97 -2.39
CA ILE A 160 -5.61 19.20 -1.39
C ILE A 160 -6.61 20.09 -0.64
N MET A 161 -6.15 21.09 0.12
CA MET A 161 -6.96 21.99 0.94
C MET A 161 -8.08 21.25 1.67
N GLY A 162 -7.73 20.18 2.39
CA GLY A 162 -8.67 19.32 3.09
C GLY A 162 -7.99 18.13 3.75
N SER A 163 -8.81 17.19 4.23
CA SER A 163 -8.30 15.96 4.85
C SER A 163 -7.75 14.99 3.80
N VAL A 164 -6.86 14.15 4.28
CA VAL A 164 -6.35 12.96 3.58
C VAL A 164 -6.46 11.76 4.50
N GLY A 165 -6.71 10.58 3.91
CA GLY A 165 -6.69 9.31 4.60
C GLY A 165 -6.49 8.22 3.56
N MET A 166 -5.42 7.44 3.70
CA MET A 166 -5.09 6.33 2.81
C MET A 166 -4.61 5.15 3.63
N LYS A 167 -5.17 3.98 3.33
CA LYS A 167 -4.98 2.78 4.16
C LYS A 167 -4.78 1.53 3.32
N LEU A 168 -4.15 0.55 3.95
CA LEU A 168 -4.13 -0.85 3.55
C LEU A 168 -5.39 -1.53 4.08
N GLY A 169 -5.91 -2.52 3.34
CA GLY A 169 -7.03 -3.34 3.77
C GLY A 169 -6.74 -4.82 3.59
N VAL A 170 -7.04 -5.61 4.60
CA VAL A 170 -7.07 -7.08 4.55
C VAL A 170 -8.51 -7.52 4.76
N ILE A 171 -9.07 -8.24 3.79
CA ILE A 171 -10.44 -8.80 3.84
C ILE A 171 -10.32 -10.32 3.75
N SER A 172 -11.14 -11.07 4.48
CA SER A 172 -11.06 -12.53 4.51
C SER A 172 -12.43 -13.19 4.65
N LYS A 173 -12.59 -14.37 4.02
CA LYS A 173 -13.67 -15.30 4.32
C LYS A 173 -13.45 -16.07 5.63
N TYR A 174 -12.20 -16.09 6.12
CA TYR A 174 -11.78 -16.81 7.31
C TYR A 174 -11.52 -15.87 8.47
N LYS A 175 -11.50 -16.43 9.67
CA LYS A 175 -11.22 -15.71 10.90
C LYS A 175 -9.85 -15.03 10.84
N LEU A 176 -9.82 -13.74 11.13
CA LEU A 176 -8.62 -12.98 11.39
C LEU A 176 -8.29 -13.03 12.89
N GLY A 177 -7.02 -13.21 13.22
CA GLY A 177 -6.48 -13.11 14.56
C GLY A 177 -5.93 -11.71 14.83
N ASP A 178 -4.73 -11.64 15.43
CA ASP A 178 -4.10 -10.35 15.71
C ASP A 178 -3.67 -9.63 14.43
N ALA A 179 -3.78 -8.30 14.46
CA ALA A 179 -3.29 -7.44 13.40
C ALA A 179 -2.30 -6.41 13.95
N LEU A 180 -1.20 -6.20 13.21
CA LEU A 180 -0.14 -5.27 13.55
C LEU A 180 0.17 -4.38 12.35
N ARG A 181 0.54 -3.14 12.62
CA ARG A 181 1.08 -2.21 11.65
C ARG A 181 2.55 -1.94 11.97
N HIS A 182 3.42 -2.24 11.04
CA HIS A 182 4.86 -1.96 11.11
C HIS A 182 5.14 -0.66 10.36
N GLN A 183 5.70 0.33 11.03
CA GLN A 183 6.12 1.58 10.39
C GLN A 183 7.37 1.33 9.55
N LEU A 184 7.29 1.61 8.25
CA LEU A 184 8.45 1.61 7.36
C LEU A 184 9.25 2.92 7.47
N PRO A 185 10.55 2.91 7.15
CA PRO A 185 11.32 4.13 6.94
C PRO A 185 10.63 5.07 5.95
N SER A 186 10.64 6.36 6.20
CA SER A 186 9.99 7.39 5.36
C SER A 186 11.00 8.31 4.70
N ILE A 187 10.62 8.93 3.59
CA ILE A 187 11.42 9.94 2.89
C ILE A 187 11.69 11.10 3.86
N LYS A 188 12.97 11.45 4.01
CA LYS A 188 13.39 12.58 4.86
C LYS A 188 13.14 13.89 4.14
N THR A 189 12.37 14.77 4.76
CA THR A 189 12.10 16.14 4.29
C THR A 189 12.34 17.14 5.42
N ASP A 190 12.00 18.41 5.23
CA ASP A 190 12.04 19.39 6.31
C ASP A 190 10.99 19.09 7.39
N ILE A 191 11.19 19.66 8.58
CA ILE A 191 10.38 19.38 9.79
C ILE A 191 8.87 19.60 9.56
N VAL A 192 8.47 20.55 8.73
CA VAL A 192 7.06 20.87 8.49
C VAL A 192 6.47 19.91 7.46
N THR A 193 7.15 19.74 6.32
CA THR A 193 6.72 18.82 5.25
C THR A 193 6.64 17.39 5.76
N ASP A 194 7.60 16.97 6.60
CA ASP A 194 7.61 15.61 7.18
C ASP A 194 6.32 15.28 7.95
N GLN A 195 5.68 16.29 8.57
CA GLN A 195 4.42 16.06 9.31
C GLN A 195 3.27 15.58 8.40
N PHE A 196 3.32 15.94 7.13
CA PHE A 196 2.27 15.63 6.14
C PHE A 196 2.64 14.49 5.20
N ASN A 197 3.84 13.93 5.31
CA ASN A 197 4.32 12.83 4.48
C ASN A 197 3.60 11.51 4.76
N PHE A 198 3.68 10.60 3.80
CA PHE A 198 3.29 9.22 3.98
C PHE A 198 4.05 8.56 5.14
N ARG A 199 3.35 7.75 5.90
CA ARG A 199 3.87 6.86 6.93
C ARG A 199 3.71 5.42 6.44
N ARG A 200 4.39 5.09 5.33
CA ARG A 200 4.31 3.77 4.69
C ARG A 200 4.44 2.66 5.72
N ALA A 201 3.74 1.54 5.48
CA ALA A 201 3.63 0.49 6.49
C ALA A 201 3.53 -0.90 5.86
N ILE A 202 3.85 -1.91 6.66
CA ILE A 202 3.43 -3.28 6.43
C ILE A 202 2.29 -3.56 7.42
N GLN A 203 1.13 -3.96 6.93
CA GLN A 203 0.03 -4.48 7.71
C GLN A 203 0.19 -6.00 7.82
N GLU A 204 0.45 -6.49 9.00
CA GLU A 204 0.54 -7.92 9.32
C GLU A 204 -0.77 -8.39 9.96
N VAL A 205 -1.35 -9.49 9.46
CA VAL A 205 -2.56 -10.07 10.02
C VAL A 205 -2.37 -11.58 10.13
N SER A 206 -2.64 -12.14 11.31
CA SER A 206 -2.61 -13.58 11.51
C SER A 206 -3.95 -14.22 11.13
N LEU A 207 -3.93 -15.37 10.48
CA LEU A 207 -5.10 -16.21 10.25
C LEU A 207 -4.91 -17.53 11.01
N PRO A 208 -5.73 -17.79 12.03
CA PRO A 208 -5.66 -19.03 12.80
C PRO A 208 -5.89 -20.26 11.92
N VAL A 209 -5.05 -21.28 12.10
CA VAL A 209 -5.19 -22.60 11.46
C VAL A 209 -5.59 -23.61 12.54
N THR A 210 -6.53 -24.49 12.24
CA THR A 210 -6.98 -25.53 13.19
C THR A 210 -5.78 -26.39 13.59
N GLY A 211 -5.60 -26.60 14.89
CA GLY A 211 -4.42 -27.32 15.44
C GLY A 211 -3.40 -26.42 16.11
N GLY A 212 -3.64 -25.11 16.15
CA GLY A 212 -2.81 -24.13 16.90
C GLY A 212 -1.76 -23.39 16.06
N ASN A 213 -1.63 -23.72 14.78
CA ASN A 213 -0.79 -22.98 13.85
C ASN A 213 -1.48 -21.70 13.37
N LYS A 214 -0.75 -20.84 12.67
CA LYS A 214 -1.26 -19.65 11.99
C LYS A 214 -0.60 -19.47 10.65
N LEU A 215 -1.33 -18.86 9.71
CA LEU A 215 -0.77 -18.21 8.53
C LEU A 215 -0.59 -16.72 8.86
N THR A 216 0.59 -16.18 8.66
CA THR A 216 0.83 -14.75 8.77
C THR A 216 0.75 -14.12 7.38
N LEU A 217 -0.26 -13.28 7.16
CA LEU A 217 -0.39 -12.49 5.92
C LEU A 217 0.07 -11.05 6.17
N MET A 218 0.80 -10.51 5.21
CA MET A 218 1.27 -9.14 5.24
C MET A 218 0.85 -8.43 3.96
N ASN A 219 0.33 -7.22 4.11
CA ASN A 219 -0.04 -6.32 3.03
C ASN A 219 0.85 -5.08 3.09
N THR A 220 1.39 -4.63 1.96
CA THR A 220 2.28 -3.46 1.95
C THR A 220 2.07 -2.57 0.75
N HIS A 221 2.49 -1.30 0.90
CA HIS A 221 2.66 -0.35 -0.19
C HIS A 221 3.90 0.50 0.13
N PHE A 222 5.00 0.24 -0.58
CA PHE A 222 6.26 0.96 -0.40
C PHE A 222 6.19 2.39 -0.97
N ASP A 223 7.17 3.23 -0.66
CA ASP A 223 7.24 4.55 -1.26
C ASP A 223 7.46 4.47 -2.77
N ALA A 224 7.02 5.52 -3.47
CA ALA A 224 7.30 5.75 -4.88
C ALA A 224 8.20 6.98 -5.04
N PHE A 225 8.90 7.10 -6.17
CA PHE A 225 9.65 8.31 -6.54
C PHE A 225 10.70 8.76 -5.51
N ALA A 226 11.28 7.82 -4.77
CA ALA A 226 12.31 8.09 -3.75
C ALA A 226 13.72 8.25 -4.33
N GLN A 227 13.85 8.62 -5.62
CA GLN A 227 15.13 8.79 -6.30
C GLN A 227 16.01 9.82 -5.58
N GLY A 228 17.31 9.52 -5.51
CA GLY A 228 18.27 10.38 -4.81
C GLY A 228 18.22 10.24 -3.28
N SER A 229 17.44 9.30 -2.74
CA SER A 229 17.43 8.89 -1.34
C SER A 229 17.66 7.39 -1.21
N ASP A 230 18.01 6.94 0.00
CA ASP A 230 18.17 5.53 0.35
C ASP A 230 16.88 4.92 0.96
N THR A 231 15.76 5.64 0.86
CA THR A 231 14.49 5.25 1.50
C THR A 231 14.01 3.87 1.03
N MET A 232 14.02 3.62 -0.28
CA MET A 232 13.58 2.34 -0.84
C MET A 232 14.46 1.19 -0.33
N GLN A 233 15.79 1.38 -0.34
CA GLN A 233 16.72 0.40 0.23
C GLN A 233 16.46 0.16 1.72
N GLN A 234 16.21 1.20 2.50
CA GLN A 234 15.88 1.06 3.93
C GLN A 234 14.56 0.31 4.15
N GLN A 235 13.56 0.49 3.29
CA GLN A 235 12.29 -0.25 3.35
C GLN A 235 12.49 -1.73 3.01
N VAL A 236 13.30 -2.05 2.00
CA VAL A 236 13.70 -3.42 1.67
C VAL A 236 14.49 -4.06 2.81
N ASP A 237 15.46 -3.35 3.39
CA ASP A 237 16.25 -3.83 4.54
C ASP A 237 15.36 -4.09 5.77
N TYR A 238 14.33 -3.27 5.99
CA TYR A 238 13.34 -3.51 7.03
C TYR A 238 12.54 -4.79 6.77
N LEU A 239 12.02 -4.94 5.55
CA LEU A 239 11.30 -6.13 5.14
C LEU A 239 12.16 -7.38 5.31
N GLN A 240 13.39 -7.38 4.80
CA GLN A 240 14.32 -8.51 4.90
C GLN A 240 14.49 -8.97 6.36
N ARG A 241 14.75 -8.03 7.29
CA ARG A 241 14.87 -8.35 8.73
C ARG A 241 13.58 -8.92 9.31
N LEU A 242 12.41 -8.39 8.90
CA LEU A 242 11.11 -8.89 9.36
C LEU A 242 10.91 -10.33 8.90
N LEU A 243 11.18 -10.64 7.63
CA LEU A 243 11.01 -11.96 7.04
C LEU A 243 11.99 -13.00 7.64
N HIS A 244 13.23 -12.61 7.90
CA HIS A 244 14.19 -13.47 8.62
C HIS A 244 13.66 -13.82 10.01
N GLY A 245 13.17 -12.86 10.77
CA GLY A 245 12.57 -13.12 12.08
C GLY A 245 11.38 -14.09 12.01
N LYS A 246 10.57 -14.01 10.95
CA LYS A 246 9.49 -14.98 10.72
C LYS A 246 10.02 -16.38 10.41
N ASN A 247 11.08 -16.50 9.60
CA ASN A 247 11.71 -17.78 9.27
C ASN A 247 12.36 -18.43 10.51
N GLU A 248 13.05 -17.65 11.35
CA GLU A 248 13.62 -18.12 12.61
C GLU A 248 12.57 -18.74 13.55
N ASN A 249 11.34 -18.22 13.50
CA ASN A 249 10.20 -18.73 14.26
C ASN A 249 9.45 -19.87 13.54
N ALA A 250 9.94 -20.33 12.37
CA ALA A 250 9.28 -21.33 11.52
C ALA A 250 7.81 -20.97 11.18
N GLU A 251 7.50 -19.70 11.02
CA GLU A 251 6.16 -19.24 10.67
C GLU A 251 5.88 -19.49 9.18
N ALA A 252 4.66 -19.92 8.86
CA ALA A 252 4.14 -19.86 7.50
C ALA A 252 3.66 -18.43 7.23
N TRP A 253 4.28 -17.73 6.27
CA TRP A 253 3.97 -16.34 5.98
C TRP A 253 3.94 -16.04 4.48
N VAL A 254 3.13 -15.05 4.11
CA VAL A 254 3.08 -14.44 2.78
C VAL A 254 3.02 -12.92 2.96
N ILE A 255 3.81 -12.19 2.21
CA ILE A 255 3.62 -10.75 2.01
C ILE A 255 3.27 -10.49 0.54
N ALA A 256 2.29 -9.62 0.30
CA ALA A 256 1.99 -9.14 -1.04
C ALA A 256 1.64 -7.65 -1.01
N GLY A 257 1.69 -7.02 -2.17
CA GLY A 257 1.32 -5.62 -2.35
C GLY A 257 2.14 -4.93 -3.41
N ASP A 258 2.03 -3.62 -3.41
CA ASP A 258 2.76 -2.71 -4.27
C ASP A 258 4.10 -2.34 -3.63
N PHE A 259 5.18 -2.82 -4.21
CA PHE A 259 6.54 -2.54 -3.73
C PHE A 259 7.16 -1.31 -4.41
N ASN A 260 6.52 -0.79 -5.47
CA ASN A 260 7.03 0.34 -6.27
C ASN A 260 8.49 0.18 -6.75
N LEU A 261 8.98 -1.04 -6.82
CA LEU A 261 10.32 -1.41 -7.24
C LEU A 261 10.27 -2.39 -8.41
N LEU A 262 11.20 -2.27 -9.34
CA LEU A 262 11.33 -3.23 -10.44
C LEU A 262 11.94 -4.55 -9.95
N PRO A 263 11.64 -5.67 -10.60
CA PRO A 263 12.41 -6.89 -10.40
C PRO A 263 13.81 -6.72 -10.99
N PRO A 264 14.82 -7.47 -10.51
CA PRO A 264 16.15 -7.46 -11.10
C PRO A 264 16.12 -7.73 -12.62
N GLY A 265 16.82 -6.89 -13.38
CA GLY A 265 16.95 -7.02 -14.84
C GLY A 265 15.87 -6.34 -15.69
N GLN A 266 14.76 -5.87 -15.12
CA GLN A 266 13.68 -5.26 -15.91
C GLN A 266 13.95 -3.80 -16.31
N TYR A 267 14.84 -3.10 -15.60
CA TYR A 267 15.15 -1.67 -15.83
C TYR A 267 15.48 -1.36 -17.29
N GLU A 268 16.32 -2.18 -17.94
CA GLU A 268 16.77 -1.95 -19.31
C GLU A 268 15.63 -2.10 -20.35
N ASN A 269 14.55 -2.77 -20.00
CA ASN A 269 13.39 -2.96 -20.86
C ASN A 269 12.43 -1.77 -20.87
N LEU A 270 12.59 -0.82 -19.94
CA LEU A 270 11.73 0.35 -19.83
C LEU A 270 12.14 1.48 -20.79
N GLY A 271 11.18 2.27 -21.22
CA GLY A 271 11.43 3.53 -21.91
C GLY A 271 12.11 4.58 -21.00
N ALA A 272 12.84 5.53 -21.58
CA ALA A 272 13.62 6.52 -20.83
C ALA A 272 12.81 7.30 -19.78
N LYS A 273 11.55 7.65 -20.07
CA LYS A 273 10.66 8.36 -19.15
C LYS A 273 10.36 7.50 -17.91
N ALA A 274 10.08 6.22 -18.12
CA ALA A 274 9.77 5.30 -17.04
C ALA A 274 11.01 4.97 -16.17
N ARG A 275 12.19 4.84 -16.81
CA ARG A 275 13.47 4.61 -16.09
C ARG A 275 13.78 5.70 -15.07
N ALA A 276 13.35 6.95 -15.30
CA ALA A 276 13.59 8.06 -14.38
C ALA A 276 13.00 7.82 -12.98
N SER A 277 12.05 6.91 -12.84
CA SER A 277 11.42 6.55 -11.56
C SER A 277 12.10 5.40 -10.83
N TYR A 278 13.15 4.79 -11.38
CA TYR A 278 13.76 3.58 -10.83
C TYR A 278 15.29 3.64 -10.84
N GLN A 279 15.91 2.78 -10.04
CA GLN A 279 17.35 2.56 -10.07
C GLN A 279 17.71 1.46 -11.09
N PRO A 280 18.89 1.55 -11.74
CA PRO A 280 19.38 0.48 -12.64
C PRO A 280 19.54 -0.87 -11.93
N GLU A 281 20.04 -0.85 -10.70
CA GLU A 281 20.12 -2.01 -9.83
C GLU A 281 18.93 -2.02 -8.90
N SER A 282 18.11 -3.08 -9.00
CA SER A 282 16.91 -3.22 -8.18
C SER A 282 17.27 -3.44 -6.71
N GLU A 283 16.68 -2.66 -5.84
CA GLU A 283 16.77 -2.85 -4.39
C GLU A 283 16.18 -4.20 -3.95
N LEU A 284 15.26 -4.79 -4.75
CA LEU A 284 14.67 -6.11 -4.47
C LEU A 284 15.62 -7.28 -4.70
N THR A 285 16.83 -7.07 -5.25
CA THR A 285 17.77 -8.17 -5.57
C THR A 285 17.94 -9.12 -4.39
N ARG A 286 18.15 -8.60 -3.17
CA ARG A 286 18.31 -9.44 -1.97
C ARG A 286 17.05 -10.23 -1.60
N ILE A 287 15.86 -9.68 -1.86
CA ILE A 287 14.61 -10.40 -1.62
C ILE A 287 14.50 -11.58 -2.58
N TYR A 288 14.87 -11.39 -3.84
CA TYR A 288 14.91 -12.47 -4.83
C TYR A 288 15.99 -13.53 -4.54
N ASP A 289 17.11 -13.15 -3.96
CA ASP A 289 18.20 -14.06 -3.64
C ASP A 289 17.90 -14.95 -2.42
N GLU A 290 17.06 -14.46 -1.48
CA GLU A 290 16.89 -15.07 -0.16
C GLU A 290 15.50 -15.65 0.08
N PHE A 291 14.49 -15.27 -0.71
CA PHE A 291 13.10 -15.68 -0.51
C PHE A 291 12.44 -16.13 -1.81
N ASN A 292 11.34 -16.82 -1.68
CA ASN A 292 10.50 -17.20 -2.82
C ASN A 292 9.66 -16.00 -3.26
N VAL A 293 9.76 -15.61 -4.53
CA VAL A 293 9.08 -14.43 -5.11
C VAL A 293 8.24 -14.80 -6.31
N ILE A 294 7.05 -14.24 -6.40
CA ILE A 294 6.16 -14.28 -7.57
C ILE A 294 5.93 -12.83 -8.03
N PRO A 295 6.17 -12.54 -9.32
CA PRO A 295 6.77 -13.43 -10.32
C PRO A 295 8.26 -13.64 -10.07
N SER A 296 8.76 -14.79 -10.49
CA SER A 296 10.20 -15.12 -10.45
C SER A 296 10.99 -14.29 -11.47
N ILE A 297 12.32 -14.23 -11.33
CA ILE A 297 13.20 -13.54 -12.30
C ILE A 297 13.00 -14.08 -13.73
N THR A 298 12.81 -15.38 -13.88
CA THR A 298 12.56 -15.98 -15.20
C THR A 298 11.23 -15.52 -15.78
N GLN A 299 10.20 -15.35 -14.95
CA GLN A 299 8.90 -14.85 -15.39
C GLN A 299 8.94 -13.36 -15.75
N THR A 300 9.68 -12.55 -15.02
CA THR A 300 9.76 -11.09 -15.26
C THR A 300 10.67 -10.69 -16.41
N ASN A 301 11.62 -11.56 -16.81
CA ASN A 301 12.60 -11.27 -17.86
C ASN A 301 12.55 -12.26 -19.04
N GLY A 302 11.70 -13.27 -18.96
CA GLY A 302 11.54 -14.27 -20.00
C GLY A 302 10.66 -13.79 -21.19
N PRO A 303 10.41 -14.66 -22.17
CA PRO A 303 9.62 -14.32 -23.36
C PRO A 303 8.16 -13.93 -23.02
N ASP A 304 7.62 -14.42 -21.92
CA ASP A 304 6.25 -14.15 -21.45
C ASP A 304 6.18 -13.07 -20.37
N ALA A 305 7.24 -12.25 -20.21
CA ALA A 305 7.32 -11.21 -19.17
C ALA A 305 6.12 -10.26 -19.16
N SER A 306 5.55 -9.94 -20.32
CA SER A 306 4.37 -9.07 -20.43
C SER A 306 3.13 -9.64 -19.73
N SER A 307 3.03 -10.96 -19.55
CA SER A 307 1.93 -11.57 -18.78
C SER A 307 2.03 -11.32 -17.27
N TRP A 308 3.19 -10.86 -16.81
CA TRP A 308 3.50 -10.57 -15.42
C TRP A 308 3.60 -9.06 -15.13
N PHE A 309 3.35 -8.20 -16.11
CA PHE A 309 3.28 -6.78 -15.85
C PHE A 309 2.06 -6.46 -15.00
N THR A 310 2.29 -5.79 -13.91
CA THR A 310 1.26 -5.43 -12.92
C THR A 310 0.90 -3.95 -12.95
N HIS A 311 1.71 -3.12 -13.60
CA HIS A 311 1.47 -1.68 -13.65
C HIS A 311 1.27 -1.19 -15.09
N PHE A 312 0.16 -0.50 -15.26
CA PHE A 312 -0.20 0.22 -16.47
C PHE A 312 -0.26 1.72 -16.15
N PRO A 313 0.84 2.46 -16.32
CA PRO A 313 0.88 3.86 -15.92
C PRO A 313 -0.26 4.68 -16.52
N ASN A 314 -0.74 5.66 -15.76
CA ASN A 314 -1.66 6.66 -16.27
C ASN A 314 -0.98 7.55 -17.32
N GLY A 315 -1.78 8.31 -18.06
CA GLY A 315 -1.27 9.18 -19.11
C GLY A 315 -1.37 8.58 -20.52
N ARG A 316 -1.31 9.46 -21.52
CA ARG A 316 -1.54 9.10 -22.94
C ARG A 316 -0.35 8.41 -23.61
N ASP A 317 0.79 8.42 -22.97
CA ASP A 317 2.03 7.86 -23.53
C ASP A 317 2.12 6.33 -23.41
N PHE A 318 1.22 5.73 -22.65
CA PHE A 318 1.20 4.29 -22.36
C PHE A 318 -0.01 3.64 -23.03
N ALA A 319 0.24 2.60 -23.83
CA ALA A 319 -0.80 1.84 -24.52
C ALA A 319 -1.14 0.50 -23.87
N ALA A 320 -0.30 0.03 -22.96
CA ALA A 320 -0.42 -1.25 -22.26
C ALA A 320 0.39 -1.24 -20.96
N PRO A 321 0.18 -2.20 -20.05
CA PRO A 321 1.08 -2.46 -18.94
C PRO A 321 2.51 -2.67 -19.41
N ASP A 322 3.50 -2.14 -18.70
CA ASP A 322 4.89 -2.13 -19.17
C ASP A 322 5.92 -2.60 -18.13
N ARG A 323 5.47 -2.88 -16.88
CA ARG A 323 6.38 -3.27 -15.79
C ARG A 323 5.68 -4.05 -14.69
N THR A 324 6.51 -4.71 -13.87
CA THR A 324 6.10 -5.41 -12.66
C THR A 324 6.56 -4.63 -11.44
N ILE A 325 5.65 -4.26 -10.54
CA ILE A 325 5.96 -3.59 -9.27
C ILE A 325 5.15 -4.13 -8.09
N ASP A 326 4.23 -5.06 -8.35
CA ASP A 326 3.48 -5.80 -7.34
C ASP A 326 3.99 -7.23 -7.26
N TYR A 327 4.06 -7.78 -6.05
CA TYR A 327 4.66 -9.09 -5.80
C TYR A 327 3.94 -9.86 -4.71
N PHE A 328 4.17 -11.20 -4.73
CA PHE A 328 4.04 -12.07 -3.58
C PHE A 328 5.44 -12.56 -3.18
N VAL A 329 5.76 -12.49 -1.89
CA VAL A 329 6.95 -13.12 -1.31
C VAL A 329 6.46 -14.05 -0.21
N TYR A 330 7.02 -15.27 -0.12
CA TYR A 330 6.48 -16.29 0.77
C TYR A 330 7.55 -17.21 1.36
N SER A 331 7.24 -17.81 2.51
CA SER A 331 8.14 -18.71 3.23
C SER A 331 8.24 -20.08 2.57
N ASP A 332 9.34 -20.79 2.84
CA ASP A 332 9.58 -22.16 2.35
C ASP A 332 8.55 -23.19 2.84
N HIS A 333 7.79 -22.86 3.89
CA HIS A 333 6.72 -23.71 4.41
C HIS A 333 5.46 -23.69 3.55
N ILE A 334 5.38 -22.82 2.55
CA ILE A 334 4.22 -22.62 1.68
C ILE A 334 4.52 -23.18 0.30
N GLN A 335 3.58 -23.96 -0.24
CA GLN A 335 3.60 -24.38 -1.63
C GLN A 335 2.64 -23.53 -2.45
N VAL A 336 3.08 -23.05 -3.60
CA VAL A 336 2.23 -22.30 -4.53
C VAL A 336 1.70 -23.25 -5.61
N ALA A 337 0.38 -23.39 -5.65
CA ALA A 337 -0.30 -24.25 -6.63
C ALA A 337 -0.51 -23.52 -7.97
N ASN A 338 -0.81 -22.20 -7.92
CA ASN A 338 -1.01 -21.36 -9.10
C ASN A 338 -0.77 -19.89 -8.76
N SER A 339 -0.34 -19.12 -9.76
CA SER A 339 -0.23 -17.68 -9.67
C SER A 339 -0.39 -17.00 -11.02
N GLN A 340 -0.97 -15.80 -11.05
CA GLN A 340 -1.18 -15.04 -12.27
C GLN A 340 -1.43 -13.56 -11.98
N VAL A 341 -1.19 -12.74 -13.00
CA VAL A 341 -1.71 -11.37 -13.10
C VAL A 341 -2.99 -11.41 -13.93
N ILE A 342 -4.07 -10.82 -13.44
CA ILE A 342 -5.34 -10.78 -14.18
C ILE A 342 -5.32 -9.55 -15.08
N GLN A 343 -5.00 -9.75 -16.34
CA GLN A 343 -4.93 -8.66 -17.34
C GLN A 343 -6.22 -8.52 -18.14
N GLN A 344 -6.98 -9.60 -18.30
CA GLN A 344 -8.18 -9.58 -19.12
C GLN A 344 -9.27 -8.74 -18.46
N ASN A 345 -9.77 -7.73 -19.17
CA ASN A 345 -10.84 -6.83 -18.75
C ASN A 345 -10.52 -6.00 -17.47
N THR A 346 -9.23 -5.79 -17.13
CA THR A 346 -8.84 -5.04 -15.93
C THR A 346 -8.13 -3.71 -16.21
N TRP A 347 -7.59 -3.52 -17.40
CA TRP A 347 -6.76 -2.37 -17.78
C TRP A 347 -7.41 -0.99 -17.62
N HIS A 348 -8.70 -0.94 -17.44
CA HIS A 348 -9.48 0.30 -17.29
C HIS A 348 -9.95 0.57 -15.85
N ILE A 349 -9.64 -0.34 -14.91
CA ILE A 349 -10.14 -0.29 -13.53
C ILE A 349 -9.20 0.47 -12.62
N SER A 350 -7.91 0.18 -12.69
CA SER A 350 -6.84 0.80 -11.91
C SER A 350 -5.58 0.90 -12.78
N ASP A 351 -4.61 1.68 -12.38
CA ASP A 351 -3.27 1.69 -12.97
C ASP A 351 -2.43 0.49 -12.52
N HIS A 352 -2.91 -0.29 -11.56
CA HIS A 352 -2.39 -1.60 -11.22
C HIS A 352 -3.34 -2.72 -11.64
N LEU A 353 -2.76 -3.88 -11.96
CA LEU A 353 -3.49 -5.09 -12.32
C LEU A 353 -3.49 -6.07 -11.13
N PRO A 354 -4.64 -6.71 -10.85
CA PRO A 354 -4.73 -7.62 -9.72
C PRO A 354 -3.86 -8.86 -9.92
N MET A 355 -3.15 -9.25 -8.86
CA MET A 355 -2.41 -10.50 -8.79
C MET A 355 -3.15 -11.51 -7.93
N ILE A 356 -3.11 -12.77 -8.33
CA ILE A 356 -3.62 -13.89 -7.54
C ILE A 356 -2.50 -14.94 -7.35
N ALA A 357 -2.43 -15.46 -6.13
CA ALA A 357 -1.68 -16.67 -5.81
C ALA A 357 -2.57 -17.63 -5.02
N THR A 358 -2.56 -18.92 -5.39
CA THR A 358 -3.19 -20.00 -4.62
C THR A 358 -2.09 -20.76 -3.91
N ILE A 359 -2.08 -20.70 -2.59
CA ILE A 359 -1.10 -21.34 -1.73
C ILE A 359 -1.70 -22.55 -1.03
N THR A 360 -0.86 -23.54 -0.67
CA THR A 360 -1.23 -24.66 0.20
C THR A 360 -0.54 -24.50 1.55
N LEU A 361 -1.33 -24.52 2.61
CA LEU A 361 -0.83 -24.43 3.99
C LEU A 361 -0.09 -25.71 4.39
N PRO A 362 0.95 -25.60 5.26
CA PRO A 362 1.63 -26.76 5.81
C PRO A 362 0.75 -27.62 6.72
#